data_c9d1321269a6673117255ee723148cb4
#
_entry.id   c9d1321269a6673117255ee723148cb4
#
_cell.length_a   1.000
_cell.length_b   1.000
_cell.length_c   1.000
_cell.angle_alpha   90.00
_cell.angle_beta   90.00
_cell.angle_gamma   90.00
#
_symmetry.space_group_name_H-M   'P 1'
#
loop_
_entity.id
_entity.type
_entity.pdbx_description
1 polymer ?
#
loop_
_entity_poly.entity_id
_entity_poly.type
_entity_poly.pdbx_seq_one_letter_code
_entity_poly.pdbx_strand_id
1 'polypeptide(L)'
;MFRWPNSVNHFTLAVSNLQSSLTFWRDLLGLQLHAEWGTGAYLTCGDLWLCLSYDVSRSYVAPQKSDYTHYAFSIAPEDFEPFSYKLKQSGVTVWKDNKSEGQSFYFLDPDGHKLELHVGDLASRLAQCRERPYSGMRFGPGK
;
A
#
# COMPACT_ATOMS: atom_id res chain seq x y z
N MET A 1 -0.20 27.92 -7.18
CA MET A 1 -0.03 28.43 -5.80
C MET A 1 0.12 27.28 -4.83
N PHE A 2 1.07 27.41 -3.94
CA PHE A 2 1.33 26.36 -2.96
C PHE A 2 0.43 26.50 -1.76
N ARG A 3 0.05 25.38 -1.19
CA ARG A 3 -0.52 25.28 0.15
C ARG A 3 0.53 24.72 1.07
N TRP A 4 0.22 24.77 2.35
CA TRP A 4 1.10 24.28 3.39
C TRP A 4 0.70 22.91 3.74
N PRO A 5 0.74 21.84 3.58
CA PRO A 5 1.69 21.09 2.74
C PRO A 5 1.21 21.05 1.30
N ASN A 6 2.08 20.68 0.40
CA ASN A 6 1.75 20.64 -1.02
C ASN A 6 1.79 19.21 -1.60
N SER A 7 2.31 18.25 -0.88
CA SER A 7 2.32 16.86 -1.31
C SER A 7 2.76 15.98 -0.16
N VAL A 8 2.63 14.67 -0.33
CA VAL A 8 3.25 13.70 0.58
C VAL A 8 4.69 13.51 0.13
N ASN A 9 5.64 13.67 1.05
CA ASN A 9 7.07 13.53 0.74
C ASN A 9 7.50 12.06 0.73
N HIS A 10 7.24 11.36 1.82
CA HIS A 10 7.61 9.95 1.95
C HIS A 10 6.83 9.31 3.09
N PHE A 11 6.83 7.99 3.12
CA PHE A 11 6.35 7.22 4.26
C PHE A 11 7.51 6.46 4.88
N THR A 12 7.51 6.35 6.19
CA THR A 12 8.46 5.50 6.91
C THR A 12 7.69 4.39 7.62
N LEU A 13 8.09 3.16 7.36
CA LEU A 13 7.52 2.00 8.03
C LEU A 13 8.55 1.44 9.00
N ALA A 14 8.12 1.22 10.24
CA ALA A 14 8.92 0.52 11.23
C ALA A 14 8.95 -0.96 10.87
N VAL A 15 10.14 -1.55 10.85
CA VAL A 15 10.30 -2.96 10.49
C VAL A 15 11.09 -3.69 11.59
N SER A 16 10.72 -4.94 11.83
CA SER A 16 11.38 -5.76 12.85
C SER A 16 12.63 -6.47 12.34
N ASN A 17 12.74 -6.62 11.02
CA ASN A 17 13.89 -7.28 10.39
C ASN A 17 14.07 -6.68 9.00
N LEU A 18 15.15 -5.92 8.83
CA LEU A 18 15.36 -5.19 7.59
C LEU A 18 15.52 -6.13 6.39
N GLN A 19 16.22 -7.25 6.55
CA GLN A 19 16.43 -8.17 5.43
C GLN A 19 15.13 -8.82 4.97
N SER A 20 14.27 -9.23 5.90
CA SER A 20 12.94 -9.77 5.55
C SER A 20 12.11 -8.72 4.82
N SER A 21 12.17 -7.48 5.27
CA SER A 21 11.43 -6.39 4.64
C SER A 21 11.97 -6.08 3.25
N LEU A 22 13.29 -6.14 3.05
CA LEU A 22 13.86 -5.94 1.71
C LEU A 22 13.49 -7.08 0.78
N THR A 23 13.49 -8.32 1.27
CA THR A 23 13.03 -9.45 0.47
C THR A 23 11.58 -9.25 0.01
N PHE A 24 10.74 -8.70 0.88
CA PHE A 24 9.36 -8.42 0.53
C PHE A 24 9.23 -7.21 -0.39
N TRP A 25 9.74 -6.06 0.01
CA TRP A 25 9.50 -4.80 -0.70
C TRP A 25 10.28 -4.70 -2.00
N ARG A 26 11.55 -5.09 -1.99
CA ARG A 26 12.40 -5.04 -3.18
C ARG A 26 12.18 -6.25 -4.09
N ASP A 27 12.30 -7.46 -3.52
CA ASP A 27 12.35 -8.67 -4.35
C ASP A 27 10.95 -9.15 -4.75
N LEU A 28 9.99 -9.14 -3.84
CA LEU A 28 8.63 -9.62 -4.15
C LEU A 28 7.78 -8.53 -4.80
N LEU A 29 7.70 -7.34 -4.20
CA LEU A 29 6.90 -6.25 -4.75
C LEU A 29 7.58 -5.51 -5.88
N GLY A 30 8.89 -5.56 -5.97
CA GLY A 30 9.61 -4.97 -7.09
C GLY A 30 9.92 -3.50 -6.93
N LEU A 31 9.88 -2.94 -5.71
CA LEU A 31 10.31 -1.57 -5.51
C LEU A 31 11.80 -1.43 -5.77
N GLN A 32 12.20 -0.26 -6.24
CA GLN A 32 13.60 0.00 -6.54
C GLN A 32 14.34 0.45 -5.29
N LEU A 33 15.43 -0.25 -4.96
CA LEU A 33 16.28 0.11 -3.84
C LEU A 33 17.26 1.19 -4.28
N HIS A 34 17.36 2.27 -3.52
CA HIS A 34 18.30 3.38 -3.78
C HIS A 34 19.43 3.42 -2.78
N ALA A 35 19.20 3.04 -1.54
CA ALA A 35 20.22 3.03 -0.50
C ALA A 35 19.79 2.10 0.62
N GLU A 36 20.77 1.48 1.26
CA GLU A 36 20.52 0.73 2.48
C GLU A 36 21.72 0.85 3.41
N TRP A 37 21.46 0.72 4.69
CA TRP A 37 22.49 0.71 5.74
C TRP A 37 22.00 -0.23 6.84
N GLY A 38 22.75 -0.35 7.92
CA GLY A 38 22.45 -1.37 8.93
C GLY A 38 21.05 -1.33 9.51
N THR A 39 20.43 -0.14 9.58
CA THR A 39 19.13 0.02 10.22
C THR A 39 18.05 0.60 9.32
N GLY A 40 18.28 0.68 8.01
CA GLY A 40 17.25 1.26 7.15
C GLY A 40 17.51 1.10 5.67
N ALA A 41 16.51 1.52 4.89
CA ALA A 41 16.61 1.48 3.43
C ALA A 41 15.69 2.53 2.83
N TYR A 42 16.07 3.05 1.66
CA TYR A 42 15.25 3.92 0.84
C TYR A 42 14.89 3.21 -0.45
N LEU A 43 13.59 3.16 -0.72
CA LEU A 43 13.08 2.54 -1.95
C LEU A 43 12.10 3.50 -2.62
N THR A 44 11.83 3.24 -3.90
CA THR A 44 10.79 3.98 -4.63
C THR A 44 9.83 3.04 -5.33
N CYS A 45 8.58 3.52 -5.43
CA CYS A 45 7.53 2.92 -6.25
C CYS A 45 6.92 4.08 -7.03
N GLY A 46 7.25 4.20 -8.33
CA GLY A 46 6.91 5.41 -9.06
C GLY A 46 7.52 6.62 -8.37
N ASP A 47 6.68 7.62 -8.07
CA ASP A 47 7.12 8.83 -7.38
C ASP A 47 7.11 8.70 -5.85
N LEU A 48 6.62 7.60 -5.33
CA LEU A 48 6.59 7.41 -3.88
C LEU A 48 7.97 7.02 -3.37
N TRP A 49 8.45 7.75 -2.38
CA TRP A 49 9.64 7.40 -1.62
C TRP A 49 9.21 6.69 -0.35
N LEU A 50 9.64 5.44 -0.19
CA LEU A 50 9.36 4.63 0.98
C LEU A 50 10.64 4.42 1.77
N CYS A 51 10.57 4.69 3.08
CA CYS A 51 11.67 4.42 4.00
C CYS A 51 11.30 3.20 4.84
N LEU A 52 12.24 2.27 4.96
CA LEU A 52 12.15 1.19 5.95
C LEU A 52 13.12 1.52 7.07
N SER A 53 12.64 1.46 8.31
CA SER A 53 13.45 1.81 9.47
C SER A 53 13.36 0.69 10.51
N TYR A 54 14.50 0.06 10.81
CA TYR A 54 14.51 -0.94 11.87
C TYR A 54 14.12 -0.29 13.19
N ASP A 55 13.17 -0.92 13.87
CA ASP A 55 12.66 -0.42 15.14
C ASP A 55 12.57 -1.61 16.10
N VAL A 56 13.35 -1.55 17.17
CA VAL A 56 13.42 -2.65 18.13
C VAL A 56 12.07 -2.90 18.81
N SER A 57 11.20 -1.88 18.85
CA SER A 57 9.86 -2.03 19.43
C SER A 57 8.85 -2.62 18.47
N ARG A 58 9.20 -2.78 17.18
CA ARG A 58 8.26 -3.31 16.21
C ARG A 58 8.24 -4.83 16.25
N SER A 59 7.03 -5.39 16.31
CA SER A 59 6.80 -6.82 16.14
C SER A 59 5.64 -7.00 15.18
N TYR A 60 5.44 -8.21 14.70
CA TYR A 60 4.31 -8.52 13.81
C TYR A 60 2.99 -8.17 14.49
N VAL A 61 2.12 -7.48 13.74
CA VAL A 61 0.77 -7.13 14.20
C VAL A 61 -0.23 -7.89 13.33
N ALA A 62 -0.98 -8.79 13.96
CA ALA A 62 -2.03 -9.54 13.24
C ALA A 62 -3.12 -8.57 12.75
N PRO A 63 -3.79 -8.87 11.62
CA PRO A 63 -4.72 -7.90 11.03
C PRO A 63 -5.89 -7.54 11.93
N GLN A 64 -6.36 -8.46 12.77
CA GLN A 64 -7.47 -8.17 13.68
C GLN A 64 -7.05 -7.32 14.87
N LYS A 65 -5.75 -7.07 15.05
CA LYS A 65 -5.22 -6.27 16.16
C LYS A 65 -4.85 -4.86 15.75
N SER A 66 -5.05 -4.50 14.50
CA SER A 66 -4.81 -3.14 14.02
C SER A 66 -6.09 -2.58 13.42
N ASP A 67 -6.11 -1.27 13.23
CA ASP A 67 -7.26 -0.60 12.63
C ASP A 67 -7.24 -0.73 11.10
N TYR A 68 -8.08 0.05 10.42
CA TYR A 68 -8.24 -0.04 8.97
C TYR A 68 -7.17 0.74 8.19
N THR A 69 -6.23 1.38 8.85
CA THR A 69 -5.17 2.13 8.17
C THR A 69 -4.42 1.19 7.22
N HIS A 70 -4.33 1.59 5.97
CA HIS A 70 -3.65 0.77 4.96
C HIS A 70 -3.09 1.66 3.86
N TYR A 71 -2.19 1.08 3.07
CA TYR A 71 -1.53 1.78 1.97
C TYR A 71 -1.85 1.05 0.67
N ALA A 72 -2.43 1.79 -0.28
CA ALA A 72 -2.83 1.22 -1.56
C ALA A 72 -1.85 1.63 -2.65
N PHE A 73 -1.46 0.66 -3.46
CA PHE A 73 -0.56 0.85 -4.59
C PHE A 73 -1.35 0.61 -5.88
N SER A 74 -1.10 1.44 -6.87
CA SER A 74 -1.75 1.30 -8.17
C SER A 74 -1.11 0.18 -8.97
N ILE A 75 -1.93 -0.53 -9.73
CA ILE A 75 -1.46 -1.57 -10.64
C ILE A 75 -2.30 -1.50 -11.91
N ALA A 76 -1.67 -1.76 -13.06
CA ALA A 76 -2.38 -1.78 -14.33
C ALA A 76 -3.37 -2.94 -14.38
N PRO A 77 -4.51 -2.79 -15.08
CA PRO A 77 -5.49 -3.88 -15.16
C PRO A 77 -4.91 -5.19 -15.68
N GLU A 78 -4.04 -5.12 -16.68
CA GLU A 78 -3.44 -6.32 -17.27
C GLU A 78 -2.45 -7.02 -16.35
N ASP A 79 -1.92 -6.33 -15.35
CA ASP A 79 -0.96 -6.89 -14.41
C ASP A 79 -1.61 -7.41 -13.14
N PHE A 80 -2.85 -7.06 -12.88
CA PHE A 80 -3.49 -7.35 -11.59
C PHE A 80 -3.57 -8.86 -11.30
N GLU A 81 -4.12 -9.63 -12.20
CA GLU A 81 -4.29 -11.08 -11.99
C GLU A 81 -2.95 -11.80 -11.87
N PRO A 82 -1.99 -11.63 -12.79
CA PRO A 82 -0.73 -12.35 -12.65
C PRO A 82 0.07 -11.93 -11.41
N PHE A 83 0.04 -10.67 -11.03
CA PHE A 83 0.79 -10.24 -9.87
C PHE A 83 0.13 -10.67 -8.57
N SER A 84 -1.20 -10.59 -8.48
CA SER A 84 -1.94 -11.10 -7.31
C SER A 84 -1.70 -12.59 -7.13
N TYR A 85 -1.68 -13.33 -8.22
CA TYR A 85 -1.38 -14.76 -8.17
C TYR A 85 0.03 -15.02 -7.64
N LYS A 86 1.00 -14.27 -8.14
CA LYS A 86 2.39 -14.38 -7.67
C LYS A 86 2.48 -14.13 -6.16
N LEU A 87 1.78 -13.10 -5.66
CA LEU A 87 1.78 -12.80 -4.24
C LEU A 87 1.16 -13.94 -3.41
N LYS A 88 0.03 -14.47 -3.88
CA LYS A 88 -0.61 -15.61 -3.19
C LYS A 88 0.32 -16.82 -3.15
N GLN A 89 1.00 -17.12 -4.26
CA GLN A 89 1.93 -18.25 -4.32
C GLN A 89 3.13 -18.05 -3.40
N SER A 90 3.52 -16.82 -3.13
CA SER A 90 4.62 -16.54 -2.18
C SER A 90 4.18 -16.58 -0.72
N GLY A 91 2.91 -16.80 -0.44
CA GLY A 91 2.41 -17.03 0.91
C GLY A 91 2.04 -15.78 1.68
N VAL A 92 1.78 -14.65 1.01
CA VAL A 92 1.33 -13.44 1.72
C VAL A 92 0.00 -13.70 2.43
N THR A 93 -0.20 -13.03 3.55
CA THR A 93 -1.46 -13.10 4.28
C THR A 93 -2.46 -12.12 3.67
N VAL A 94 -3.65 -12.59 3.35
CA VAL A 94 -4.75 -11.74 2.87
C VAL A 94 -5.55 -11.28 4.08
N TRP A 95 -5.83 -9.96 4.19
CA TRP A 95 -6.54 -9.44 5.35
C TRP A 95 -7.94 -8.94 5.06
N LYS A 96 -8.35 -8.87 3.79
CA LYS A 96 -9.70 -8.42 3.41
C LYS A 96 -10.04 -8.89 2.01
N ASP A 97 -11.32 -9.19 1.77
CA ASP A 97 -11.86 -9.43 0.44
C ASP A 97 -12.34 -8.11 -0.17
N ASN A 98 -12.17 -7.96 -1.49
CA ASN A 98 -12.59 -6.73 -2.15
C ASN A 98 -14.10 -6.65 -2.28
N LYS A 99 -14.68 -5.52 -1.85
CA LYS A 99 -16.10 -5.22 -1.97
C LYS A 99 -16.35 -3.82 -2.51
N SER A 100 -15.30 -3.14 -2.98
CA SER A 100 -15.42 -1.78 -3.52
C SER A 100 -15.30 -1.80 -5.04
N GLU A 101 -15.44 -0.60 -5.67
CA GLU A 101 -15.28 -0.52 -7.12
C GLU A 101 -13.83 -0.84 -7.52
N GLY A 102 -13.68 -1.37 -8.74
CA GLY A 102 -12.39 -1.76 -9.27
C GLY A 102 -11.91 -3.08 -8.66
N GLN A 103 -10.73 -3.50 -9.08
CA GLN A 103 -10.11 -4.71 -8.57
C GLN A 103 -9.15 -4.34 -7.46
N SER A 104 -9.21 -5.07 -6.36
CA SER A 104 -8.31 -4.86 -5.22
C SER A 104 -7.86 -6.19 -4.64
N PHE A 105 -6.62 -6.19 -4.17
CA PHE A 105 -6.05 -7.32 -3.45
C PHE A 105 -5.40 -6.79 -2.17
N TYR A 106 -5.84 -7.31 -1.02
CA TYR A 106 -5.48 -6.80 0.31
C TYR A 106 -4.56 -7.81 1.00
N PHE A 107 -3.34 -7.41 1.30
CA PHE A 107 -2.33 -8.33 1.86
C PHE A 107 -1.46 -7.60 2.89
N LEU A 108 -0.69 -8.39 3.64
CA LEU A 108 0.17 -7.86 4.69
C LEU A 108 1.63 -7.94 4.28
N ASP A 109 2.43 -6.99 4.77
CA ASP A 109 3.88 -7.10 4.71
C ASP A 109 4.39 -7.97 5.89
N PRO A 110 5.71 -8.24 6.00
CA PRO A 110 6.21 -9.13 7.06
C PRO A 110 5.89 -8.69 8.48
N ASP A 111 5.66 -7.41 8.72
CA ASP A 111 5.36 -6.89 10.06
C ASP A 111 3.87 -6.64 10.28
N GLY A 112 3.02 -6.99 9.32
CA GLY A 112 1.58 -6.82 9.44
C GLY A 112 1.08 -5.45 9.01
N HIS A 113 1.88 -4.67 8.30
CA HIS A 113 1.37 -3.45 7.66
C HIS A 113 0.36 -3.85 6.60
N LYS A 114 -0.82 -3.21 6.64
CA LYS A 114 -1.90 -3.51 5.71
C LYS A 114 -1.68 -2.82 4.38
N LEU A 115 -1.69 -3.59 3.32
CA LEU A 115 -1.42 -3.12 1.97
C LEU A 115 -2.57 -3.50 1.05
N GLU A 116 -2.65 -2.78 -0.06
CA GLU A 116 -3.64 -3.05 -1.10
C GLU A 116 -3.00 -2.81 -2.46
N LEU A 117 -3.31 -3.67 -3.42
CA LEU A 117 -3.13 -3.36 -4.84
C LEU A 117 -4.50 -2.96 -5.38
N HIS A 118 -4.57 -1.87 -6.14
CA HIS A 118 -5.84 -1.36 -6.64
C HIS A 118 -5.74 -0.96 -8.10
N VAL A 119 -6.70 -1.41 -8.90
CA VAL A 119 -6.90 -0.95 -10.26
C VAL A 119 -7.94 0.15 -10.22
N GLY A 120 -7.54 1.38 -10.54
CA GLY A 120 -8.43 2.51 -10.51
C GLY A 120 -7.79 3.72 -9.85
N ASP A 121 -8.54 4.81 -9.78
CA ASP A 121 -8.06 6.05 -9.22
C ASP A 121 -9.22 6.80 -8.57
N LEU A 122 -8.97 8.02 -8.11
CA LEU A 122 -10.02 8.84 -7.50
C LEU A 122 -11.15 9.12 -8.49
N ALA A 123 -10.82 9.37 -9.75
CA ALA A 123 -11.84 9.68 -10.75
C ALA A 123 -12.79 8.51 -10.97
N SER A 124 -12.26 7.27 -11.08
CA SER A 124 -13.10 6.09 -11.23
C SER A 124 -13.94 5.82 -10.00
N ARG A 125 -13.35 6.03 -8.81
CA ARG A 125 -14.09 5.87 -7.56
C ARG A 125 -15.23 6.88 -7.45
N LEU A 126 -14.97 8.14 -7.77
CA LEU A 126 -16.01 9.17 -7.72
C LEU A 126 -17.13 8.91 -8.72
N ALA A 127 -16.79 8.43 -9.92
CA ALA A 127 -17.81 8.08 -10.92
C ALA A 127 -18.74 7.00 -10.39
N GLN A 128 -18.19 5.98 -9.76
CA GLN A 128 -18.99 4.91 -9.15
C GLN A 128 -19.82 5.44 -7.99
N CYS A 129 -19.24 6.29 -7.14
CA CYS A 129 -19.96 6.86 -6.01
C CYS A 129 -21.10 7.77 -6.40
N ARG A 130 -21.00 8.46 -7.56
CA ARG A 130 -22.11 9.29 -8.05
C ARG A 130 -23.30 8.44 -8.47
N GLU A 131 -23.07 7.22 -8.93
CA GLU A 131 -24.13 6.28 -9.27
C GLU A 131 -24.69 5.59 -8.01
N ARG A 132 -23.82 5.27 -7.04
CA ARG A 132 -24.19 4.57 -5.82
C ARG A 132 -23.51 5.22 -4.62
N PRO A 133 -24.00 6.39 -4.20
CA PRO A 133 -23.34 7.11 -3.10
C PRO A 133 -23.47 6.37 -1.77
N TYR A 134 -22.43 6.55 -0.93
CA TYR A 134 -22.52 6.09 0.45
C TYR A 134 -23.56 6.91 1.21
N SER A 135 -24.10 6.33 2.28
CA SER A 135 -25.08 7.04 3.11
C SER A 135 -24.49 8.37 3.60
N GLY A 136 -25.22 9.45 3.35
CA GLY A 136 -24.78 10.78 3.75
C GLY A 136 -23.66 11.37 2.92
N MET A 137 -23.26 10.71 1.84
CA MET A 137 -22.14 11.16 1.01
C MET A 137 -22.46 12.49 0.34
N ARG A 138 -21.51 13.40 0.36
CA ARG A 138 -21.58 14.67 -0.34
C ARG A 138 -20.28 14.85 -1.11
N PHE A 139 -20.37 15.54 -2.24
CA PHE A 139 -19.23 15.74 -3.12
C PHE A 139 -18.68 17.15 -2.94
N GLY A 140 -17.37 17.26 -2.93
CA GLY A 140 -16.73 18.55 -2.88
C GLY A 140 -16.93 19.33 -4.18
N PRO A 141 -16.58 20.63 -4.20
CA PRO A 141 -16.79 21.45 -5.40
C PRO A 141 -15.94 21.02 -6.58
N GLY A 142 -14.83 20.31 -6.30
CA GLY A 142 -13.91 19.91 -7.35
C GLY A 142 -13.15 21.10 -7.90
N LYS A 143 -12.64 20.91 -9.12
CA LYS A 143 -11.86 21.95 -9.80
C LYS A 143 -12.28 22.09 -11.21
#